data_662d8c605aa4bd20e10afaa77b9be2c8
#
_entry.id   662d8c605aa4bd20e10afaa77b9be2c8
#
_cell.length_a   1.000
_cell.length_b   1.000
_cell.length_c   1.000
_cell.angle_alpha   90.00
_cell.angle_beta   90.00
_cell.angle_gamma   90.00
#
_symmetry.space_group_name_H-M   'P 1'
#
loop_
_entity.id
_entity.type
_entity.pdbx_description
1 polymer ?
#
loop_
_entity_poly.entity_id
_entity_poly.type
_entity_poly.pdbx_seq_one_letter_code
_entity_poly.pdbx_strand_id
1 'polypeptide(L)'
;MIGKEILHKMKEKVGLGSSQDCGKGKSKMSKHITHGFHLVKGKSHHDMEDYVVAQFKEVNDNELGLFAIFDGHLSHVIPDYLRAHLFNNILKEPDFWTQPKNAMRRAYCITDNTILEKAGDLGKGGSTAVTAILINCQKLVVANVGDSRAVICQNGVAKQLSVDHEPSMERKDIENRGGFVSNFPGDVPRVDGQLAVARAFGDKSLKEHLSSEPDVAMETIDDDTDCIILASDGLWKVMSNQEAVDAIKNIKDALSAAKRLTEEALNRRSSDDISCVVVKFH
;
A
#
# COMPACT_ATOMS: atom_id res chain seq x y z
N MET A 1 4.31 4.81 35.19
CA MET A 1 5.59 4.67 34.46
C MET A 1 5.87 3.26 33.93
N ILE A 2 5.34 2.20 34.57
CA ILE A 2 5.57 0.79 34.17
C ILE A 2 4.93 0.40 32.83
N GLY A 3 3.82 1.03 32.42
CA GLY A 3 3.13 0.69 31.16
C GLY A 3 3.84 1.11 29.86
N LYS A 4 4.63 2.20 29.90
CA LYS A 4 5.37 2.68 28.72
C LYS A 4 6.62 1.85 28.41
N GLU A 5 7.29 1.32 29.42
CA GLU A 5 8.47 0.45 29.25
C GLU A 5 8.09 -0.94 28.73
N ILE A 6 6.92 -1.47 29.13
CA ILE A 6 6.43 -2.76 28.65
C ILE A 6 6.03 -2.64 27.16
N LEU A 7 5.41 -1.53 26.77
CA LEU A 7 5.05 -1.27 25.37
C LEU A 7 6.29 -1.09 24.47
N HIS A 8 7.34 -0.45 24.99
CA HIS A 8 8.62 -0.27 24.27
C HIS A 8 9.37 -1.61 24.10
N LYS A 9 9.44 -2.43 25.14
CA LYS A 9 10.04 -3.78 25.08
C LYS A 9 9.26 -4.76 24.20
N MET A 10 7.93 -4.61 24.08
CA MET A 10 7.14 -5.40 23.14
C MET A 10 7.36 -4.96 21.69
N LYS A 11 7.60 -3.67 21.42
CA LYS A 11 7.96 -3.17 20.08
C LYS A 11 9.32 -3.70 19.61
N GLU A 12 10.30 -3.80 20.47
CA GLU A 12 11.62 -4.37 20.14
C GLU A 12 11.59 -5.87 19.83
N LYS A 13 10.68 -6.65 20.47
CA LYS A 13 10.57 -8.10 20.26
C LYS A 13 9.83 -8.49 18.99
N VAL A 14 9.05 -7.59 18.37
CA VAL A 14 8.24 -7.88 17.17
C VAL A 14 8.92 -7.37 15.89
N GLY A 15 10.09 -6.71 15.97
CA GLY A 15 10.81 -6.20 14.81
C GLY A 15 10.07 -5.04 14.11
N LEU A 16 9.14 -4.38 14.81
CA LEU A 16 8.50 -3.13 14.40
C LEU A 16 9.48 -2.00 14.68
N GLY A 17 10.44 -1.82 13.78
CA GLY A 17 11.41 -0.72 13.82
C GLY A 17 10.70 0.63 13.88
N SER A 18 11.39 1.58 14.52
CA SER A 18 11.14 3.03 14.40
C SER A 18 10.78 3.38 12.96
N SER A 19 9.97 4.39 12.74
CA SER A 19 9.67 4.98 11.43
C SER A 19 10.98 5.35 10.72
N GLN A 20 11.55 4.42 9.97
CA GLN A 20 12.67 4.68 9.10
C GLN A 20 12.11 5.14 7.76
N ASP A 21 12.57 6.29 7.28
CA ASP A 21 12.15 6.84 5.98
C ASP A 21 12.70 6.04 4.81
N CYS A 22 13.57 5.07 5.04
CA CYS A 22 14.09 4.17 4.02
C CYS A 22 14.63 2.86 4.61
N GLY A 23 14.67 1.83 3.79
CA GLY A 23 15.24 0.54 4.14
C GLY A 23 15.40 -0.39 2.94
N LYS A 24 16.10 -1.50 3.15
CA LYS A 24 16.28 -2.54 2.14
C LYS A 24 16.43 -3.92 2.75
N GLY A 25 16.20 -4.94 1.95
CA GLY A 25 16.39 -6.33 2.32
C GLY A 25 16.49 -7.24 1.10
N LYS A 26 16.66 -8.52 1.33
CA LYS A 26 16.77 -9.54 0.28
C LYS A 26 16.11 -10.84 0.69
N SER A 27 15.66 -11.61 -0.29
CA SER A 27 15.16 -12.97 -0.11
C SER A 27 16.27 -13.89 0.40
N LYS A 28 15.92 -14.82 1.27
CA LYS A 28 16.81 -15.91 1.68
C LYS A 28 16.77 -17.07 0.69
N MET A 29 15.59 -17.31 0.09
CA MET A 29 15.34 -18.36 -0.90
C MET A 29 16.01 -18.01 -2.23
N SER A 30 15.90 -16.76 -2.69
CA SER A 30 16.57 -16.27 -3.89
C SER A 30 17.41 -15.05 -3.60
N LYS A 31 18.73 -15.18 -3.68
CA LYS A 31 19.66 -14.06 -3.49
C LYS A 31 19.52 -12.97 -4.57
N HIS A 32 18.82 -13.29 -5.65
CA HIS A 32 18.57 -12.41 -6.79
C HIS A 32 17.36 -11.49 -6.59
N ILE A 33 16.56 -11.69 -5.52
CA ILE A 33 15.41 -10.84 -5.23
C ILE A 33 15.73 -9.94 -4.04
N THR A 34 15.70 -8.64 -4.31
CA THR A 34 15.96 -7.59 -3.32
C THR A 34 14.80 -6.60 -3.26
N HIS A 35 14.60 -5.95 -2.12
CA HIS A 35 13.67 -4.84 -2.00
C HIS A 35 14.35 -3.62 -1.41
N GLY A 36 13.79 -2.46 -1.70
CA GLY A 36 14.11 -1.19 -1.07
C GLY A 36 12.86 -0.33 -1.00
N PHE A 37 12.80 0.54 0.00
CA PHE A 37 11.73 1.51 0.13
C PHE A 37 12.27 2.88 0.55
N HIS A 38 11.54 3.91 0.19
CA HIS A 38 11.85 5.29 0.57
C HIS A 38 10.55 6.09 0.70
N LEU A 39 10.50 6.92 1.75
CA LEU A 39 9.41 7.83 2.05
C LEU A 39 9.95 9.25 2.09
N VAL A 40 9.18 10.19 1.55
CA VAL A 40 9.47 11.62 1.61
C VAL A 40 8.19 12.38 1.91
N LYS A 41 8.20 13.18 2.96
CA LYS A 41 7.10 14.05 3.31
C LYS A 41 6.85 15.09 2.22
N GLY A 42 5.59 15.27 1.86
CA GLY A 42 5.15 16.32 0.96
C GLY A 42 5.24 17.73 1.54
N LYS A 43 4.72 18.70 0.82
CA LYS A 43 4.72 20.12 1.21
C LYS A 43 3.54 20.51 2.11
N SER A 44 2.67 19.56 2.45
CA SER A 44 1.55 19.76 3.34
C SER A 44 1.98 20.14 4.76
N HIS A 45 1.07 20.75 5.52
CA HIS A 45 1.34 21.15 6.92
C HIS A 45 1.09 20.04 7.95
N HIS A 46 0.52 18.89 7.54
CA HIS A 46 0.35 17.71 8.40
C HIS A 46 1.64 16.89 8.50
N ASP A 47 1.75 16.03 9.50
CA ASP A 47 2.84 15.05 9.59
C ASP A 47 2.71 14.01 8.48
N MET A 48 3.78 13.22 8.23
CA MET A 48 3.79 12.11 7.28
C MET A 48 2.69 11.11 7.64
N GLU A 49 1.76 10.88 6.73
CA GLU A 49 0.63 9.94 6.91
C GLU A 49 0.81 8.64 6.13
N ASP A 50 1.85 8.53 5.28
CA ASP A 50 2.19 7.29 4.57
C ASP A 50 2.95 6.32 5.46
N TYR A 51 2.60 5.03 5.36
CA TYR A 51 3.28 3.93 6.05
C TYR A 51 3.64 2.81 5.09
N VAL A 52 4.76 2.16 5.35
CA VAL A 52 5.30 1.11 4.49
C VAL A 52 5.56 -0.16 5.28
N VAL A 53 5.27 -1.31 4.65
CA VAL A 53 5.82 -2.62 5.01
C VAL A 53 6.65 -3.13 3.84
N ALA A 54 7.90 -3.53 4.10
CA ALA A 54 8.76 -4.16 3.10
C ALA A 54 9.72 -5.13 3.79
N GLN A 55 9.41 -6.43 3.72
CA GLN A 55 10.21 -7.48 4.38
C GLN A 55 10.02 -8.84 3.74
N PHE A 56 11.01 -9.71 3.92
CA PHE A 56 10.85 -11.15 3.73
C PHE A 56 10.65 -11.83 5.08
N LYS A 57 9.74 -12.80 5.12
CA LYS A 57 9.37 -13.55 6.32
C LYS A 57 9.11 -15.02 5.96
N GLU A 58 9.59 -15.93 6.77
CA GLU A 58 9.28 -17.35 6.67
C GLU A 58 7.99 -17.67 7.45
N VAL A 59 7.05 -18.36 6.80
CA VAL A 59 5.76 -18.76 7.37
C VAL A 59 5.39 -20.14 6.83
N ASN A 60 5.24 -21.16 7.70
CA ASN A 60 4.87 -22.53 7.32
C ASN A 60 5.74 -23.08 6.18
N ASP A 61 7.07 -23.03 6.36
CA ASP A 61 8.08 -23.49 5.40
C ASP A 61 8.03 -22.77 4.02
N ASN A 62 7.33 -21.63 3.93
CA ASN A 62 7.31 -20.80 2.74
C ASN A 62 7.95 -19.45 3.04
N GLU A 63 8.72 -18.92 2.11
CA GLU A 63 9.19 -17.55 2.17
C GLU A 63 8.15 -16.61 1.56
N LEU A 64 7.77 -15.60 2.31
CA LEU A 64 6.87 -14.53 1.86
C LEU A 64 7.63 -13.21 1.78
N GLY A 65 7.60 -12.56 0.61
CA GLY A 65 7.85 -11.14 0.49
C GLY A 65 6.55 -10.40 0.82
N LEU A 66 6.56 -9.55 1.85
CA LEU A 66 5.42 -8.77 2.30
C LEU A 66 5.70 -7.29 2.02
N PHE A 67 4.96 -6.70 1.10
CA PHE A 67 5.14 -5.32 0.66
C PHE A 67 3.80 -4.60 0.70
N ALA A 68 3.76 -3.41 1.30
CA ALA A 68 2.55 -2.60 1.35
C ALA A 68 2.87 -1.11 1.46
N ILE A 69 1.96 -0.30 0.95
CA ILE A 69 1.87 1.12 1.23
C ILE A 69 0.47 1.39 1.75
N PHE A 70 0.40 2.19 2.79
CA PHE A 70 -0.80 2.69 3.43
C PHE A 70 -0.71 4.21 3.43
N ASP A 71 -1.45 4.84 2.54
CA ASP A 71 -1.56 6.28 2.41
C ASP A 71 -2.72 6.75 3.27
N GLY A 72 -2.39 7.40 4.38
CA GLY A 72 -3.34 7.84 5.39
C GLY A 72 -3.93 9.22 5.09
N HIS A 73 -5.12 9.48 5.58
CA HIS A 73 -5.72 10.80 5.54
C HIS A 73 -6.45 11.11 6.85
N LEU A 74 -6.31 12.36 7.30
CA LEU A 74 -6.86 12.87 8.55
C LEU A 74 -6.37 12.16 9.83
N SER A 75 -5.49 11.20 9.74
CA SER A 75 -4.95 10.45 10.87
C SER A 75 -3.80 9.55 10.45
N HIS A 76 -2.75 9.52 11.24
CA HIS A 76 -1.66 8.54 11.15
C HIS A 76 -1.97 7.22 11.88
N VAL A 77 -3.07 7.16 12.66
CA VAL A 77 -3.39 6.01 13.51
C VAL A 77 -3.90 4.83 12.70
N ILE A 78 -4.75 5.07 11.70
CA ILE A 78 -5.32 4.01 10.87
C ILE A 78 -4.26 3.34 9.97
N PRO A 79 -3.42 4.07 9.22
CA PRO A 79 -2.36 3.43 8.45
C PRO A 79 -1.33 2.72 9.35
N ASP A 80 -1.01 3.23 10.55
CA ASP A 80 -0.16 2.51 11.52
C ASP A 80 -0.82 1.21 12.02
N TYR A 81 -2.13 1.24 12.26
CA TYR A 81 -2.90 0.04 12.59
C TYR A 81 -2.84 -1.01 11.47
N LEU A 82 -3.05 -0.59 10.21
CA LEU A 82 -2.96 -1.47 9.05
C LEU A 82 -1.56 -2.08 8.90
N ARG A 83 -0.51 -1.27 9.05
CA ARG A 83 0.88 -1.72 9.05
C ARG A 83 1.13 -2.82 10.08
N ALA A 84 0.55 -2.69 11.26
CA ALA A 84 0.74 -3.64 12.36
C ALA A 84 -0.09 -4.93 12.20
N HIS A 85 -1.25 -4.88 11.54
CA HIS A 85 -2.25 -5.95 11.64
C HIS A 85 -2.65 -6.61 10.32
N LEU A 86 -2.68 -5.88 9.19
CA LEU A 86 -3.31 -6.37 7.97
C LEU A 86 -2.69 -7.68 7.46
N PHE A 87 -1.36 -7.77 7.32
CA PHE A 87 -0.72 -9.00 6.88
C PHE A 87 -0.96 -10.17 7.83
N ASN A 88 -0.95 -9.92 9.15
CA ASN A 88 -1.25 -10.97 10.12
C ASN A 88 -2.70 -11.47 9.97
N ASN A 89 -3.66 -10.59 9.67
CA ASN A 89 -5.05 -10.97 9.44
C ASN A 89 -5.18 -11.78 8.13
N ILE A 90 -4.49 -11.37 7.05
CA ILE A 90 -4.46 -12.12 5.79
C ILE A 90 -3.91 -13.53 5.99
N LEU A 91 -2.77 -13.65 6.68
CA LEU A 91 -2.08 -14.94 6.90
C LEU A 91 -2.80 -15.86 7.89
N LYS A 92 -3.74 -15.35 8.68
CA LYS A 92 -4.61 -16.14 9.56
C LYS A 92 -5.81 -16.74 8.84
N GLU A 93 -6.14 -16.27 7.63
CA GLU A 93 -7.23 -16.84 6.85
C GLU A 93 -6.91 -18.31 6.51
N PRO A 94 -7.79 -19.26 6.84
CA PRO A 94 -7.47 -20.69 6.77
C PRO A 94 -7.21 -21.17 5.35
N ASP A 95 -7.77 -20.50 4.35
CA ASP A 95 -7.60 -20.82 2.93
C ASP A 95 -6.64 -19.88 2.18
N PHE A 96 -5.82 -19.09 2.88
CA PHE A 96 -4.84 -18.20 2.24
C PHE A 96 -3.95 -18.93 1.22
N TRP A 97 -3.51 -20.14 1.56
CA TRP A 97 -2.59 -20.91 0.71
C TRP A 97 -3.27 -21.52 -0.52
N THR A 98 -4.56 -21.77 -0.47
CA THR A 98 -5.35 -22.39 -1.54
C THR A 98 -6.16 -21.40 -2.36
N GLN A 99 -6.73 -20.39 -1.71
CA GLN A 99 -7.59 -19.37 -2.31
C GLN A 99 -7.20 -17.95 -1.85
N PRO A 100 -5.97 -17.48 -2.16
CA PRO A 100 -5.44 -16.22 -1.64
C PRO A 100 -6.30 -15.01 -1.98
N LYS A 101 -6.95 -14.97 -3.14
CA LYS A 101 -7.86 -13.86 -3.50
C LYS A 101 -9.02 -13.71 -2.52
N ASN A 102 -9.67 -14.81 -2.17
CA ASN A 102 -10.80 -14.80 -1.25
C ASN A 102 -10.34 -14.51 0.18
N ALA A 103 -9.20 -15.08 0.59
CA ALA A 103 -8.58 -14.81 1.88
C ALA A 103 -8.26 -13.31 2.05
N MET A 104 -7.68 -12.68 1.03
CA MET A 104 -7.38 -11.25 1.08
C MET A 104 -8.65 -10.39 1.20
N ARG A 105 -9.71 -10.68 0.41
CA ARG A 105 -10.97 -9.94 0.51
C ARG A 105 -11.59 -10.03 1.91
N ARG A 106 -11.64 -11.22 2.48
CA ARG A 106 -12.17 -11.40 3.86
C ARG A 106 -11.31 -10.69 4.89
N ALA A 107 -10.00 -10.82 4.81
CA ALA A 107 -9.09 -10.17 5.76
C ALA A 107 -9.19 -8.65 5.72
N TYR A 108 -9.35 -8.06 4.54
CA TYR A 108 -9.59 -6.63 4.37
C TYR A 108 -10.90 -6.21 5.04
N CYS A 109 -11.99 -6.92 4.76
CA CYS A 109 -13.30 -6.66 5.37
C CYS A 109 -13.26 -6.79 6.91
N ILE A 110 -12.67 -7.87 7.44
CA ILE A 110 -12.54 -8.10 8.88
C ILE A 110 -11.68 -7.01 9.53
N THR A 111 -10.60 -6.60 8.87
CA THR A 111 -9.71 -5.55 9.38
C THR A 111 -10.44 -4.21 9.43
N ASP A 112 -11.18 -3.85 8.39
CA ASP A 112 -11.95 -2.61 8.35
C ASP A 112 -13.07 -2.61 9.40
N ASN A 113 -13.82 -3.70 9.54
CA ASN A 113 -14.82 -3.82 10.60
C ASN A 113 -14.21 -3.60 11.98
N THR A 114 -13.04 -4.18 12.24
CA THR A 114 -12.33 -3.98 13.52
C THR A 114 -11.91 -2.53 13.73
N ILE A 115 -11.47 -1.83 12.68
CA ILE A 115 -11.15 -0.41 12.72
C ILE A 115 -12.40 0.42 13.04
N LEU A 116 -13.52 0.13 12.39
CA LEU A 116 -14.80 0.84 12.58
C LEU A 116 -15.39 0.64 13.98
N GLU A 117 -15.28 -0.58 14.53
CA GLU A 117 -15.68 -0.88 15.93
C GLU A 117 -14.81 -0.08 16.93
N LYS A 118 -13.51 0.06 16.66
CA LYS A 118 -12.56 0.79 17.49
C LYS A 118 -12.44 2.27 17.15
N ALA A 119 -13.29 2.82 16.30
CA ALA A 119 -13.18 4.21 15.84
C ALA A 119 -13.24 5.25 16.98
N GLY A 120 -13.83 4.90 18.14
CA GLY A 120 -13.76 5.72 19.35
C GLY A 120 -12.33 5.92 19.88
N ASP A 121 -11.48 4.89 19.74
CA ASP A 121 -10.09 4.88 20.20
C ASP A 121 -9.10 5.27 19.09
N LEU A 122 -9.38 4.85 17.84
CA LEU A 122 -8.51 5.10 16.69
C LEU A 122 -8.73 6.48 16.04
N GLY A 123 -9.84 7.14 16.37
CA GLY A 123 -10.15 8.49 15.88
C GLY A 123 -10.84 8.53 14.50
N LYS A 124 -10.75 9.69 13.87
CA LYS A 124 -11.30 9.95 12.52
C LYS A 124 -10.24 9.72 11.46
N GLY A 125 -10.69 9.59 10.22
CA GLY A 125 -9.86 9.43 9.05
C GLY A 125 -9.85 7.99 8.54
N GLY A 126 -9.00 7.75 7.56
CA GLY A 126 -8.88 6.47 6.90
C GLY A 126 -7.51 6.27 6.27
N SER A 127 -7.42 5.23 5.44
CA SER A 127 -6.22 4.92 4.70
C SER A 127 -6.53 4.12 3.43
N THR A 128 -5.78 4.37 2.37
CA THR A 128 -5.64 3.42 1.27
C THR A 128 -4.84 2.21 1.72
N ALA A 129 -4.82 1.16 0.92
CA ALA A 129 -3.92 0.03 1.11
C ALA A 129 -3.62 -0.66 -0.22
N VAL A 130 -2.40 -0.55 -0.70
CA VAL A 130 -1.88 -1.44 -1.73
C VAL A 130 -0.94 -2.43 -1.09
N THR A 131 -1.24 -3.74 -1.25
CA THR A 131 -0.44 -4.83 -0.69
C THR A 131 0.01 -5.78 -1.79
N ALA A 132 1.22 -6.31 -1.66
CA ALA A 132 1.76 -7.34 -2.53
C ALA A 132 2.40 -8.44 -1.68
N ILE A 133 1.99 -9.68 -1.90
CA ILE A 133 2.55 -10.87 -1.25
C ILE A 133 3.23 -11.71 -2.32
N LEU A 134 4.56 -11.80 -2.24
CA LEU A 134 5.37 -12.67 -3.08
C LEU A 134 5.59 -14.00 -2.38
N ILE A 135 5.03 -15.07 -2.91
CA ILE A 135 5.08 -16.42 -2.33
C ILE A 135 6.17 -17.22 -3.03
N ASN A 136 7.17 -17.68 -2.26
CA ASN A 136 8.26 -18.53 -2.73
C ASN A 136 8.97 -17.99 -3.98
N CYS A 137 9.07 -16.68 -4.10
CA CYS A 137 9.71 -16.00 -5.22
C CYS A 137 9.06 -16.24 -6.61
N GLN A 138 7.88 -16.87 -6.66
CA GLN A 138 7.25 -17.31 -7.92
C GLN A 138 5.84 -16.76 -8.13
N LYS A 139 5.05 -16.62 -7.08
CA LYS A 139 3.65 -16.20 -7.17
C LYS A 139 3.43 -14.89 -6.45
N LEU A 140 2.94 -13.90 -7.17
CA LEU A 140 2.60 -12.60 -6.64
C LEU A 140 1.08 -12.45 -6.50
N VAL A 141 0.63 -12.01 -5.33
CA VAL A 141 -0.77 -11.66 -5.07
C VAL A 141 -0.80 -10.19 -4.67
N VAL A 142 -1.53 -9.38 -5.43
CA VAL A 142 -1.68 -7.93 -5.20
C VAL A 142 -3.11 -7.63 -4.85
N ALA A 143 -3.34 -6.83 -3.81
CA ALA A 143 -4.66 -6.31 -3.47
C ALA A 143 -4.58 -4.79 -3.27
N ASN A 144 -5.61 -4.07 -3.69
CA ASN A 144 -5.68 -2.62 -3.58
C ASN A 144 -7.04 -2.12 -3.11
N VAL A 145 -7.02 -1.12 -2.25
CA VAL A 145 -8.12 -0.24 -1.82
C VAL A 145 -7.60 1.19 -1.85
N GLY A 146 -8.21 2.05 -2.65
CA GLY A 146 -7.80 3.44 -2.85
C GLY A 146 -7.03 3.65 -4.16
N ASP A 147 -6.26 4.73 -4.24
CA ASP A 147 -5.54 5.23 -5.42
C ASP A 147 -4.00 5.10 -5.33
N SER A 148 -3.49 4.46 -4.27
CA SER A 148 -2.16 3.87 -4.30
C SER A 148 -2.11 2.76 -5.35
N ARG A 149 -0.93 2.47 -5.94
CA ARG A 149 -0.86 1.59 -7.11
C ARG A 149 0.33 0.64 -7.05
N ALA A 150 0.13 -0.55 -7.62
CA ALA A 150 1.16 -1.54 -7.88
C ALA A 150 1.36 -1.75 -9.39
N VAL A 151 2.61 -1.72 -9.81
CA VAL A 151 3.05 -1.92 -11.21
C VAL A 151 4.11 -3.00 -11.26
N ILE A 152 4.02 -3.92 -12.22
CA ILE A 152 5.09 -4.86 -12.57
C ILE A 152 5.77 -4.42 -13.86
N CYS A 153 7.07 -4.61 -13.94
CA CYS A 153 7.85 -4.46 -15.16
C CYS A 153 8.25 -5.85 -15.67
N GLN A 154 7.91 -6.16 -16.92
CA GLN A 154 8.30 -7.38 -17.61
C GLN A 154 8.94 -6.99 -18.94
N ASN A 155 10.19 -7.42 -19.16
CA ASN A 155 10.98 -7.06 -20.36
C ASN A 155 11.00 -5.54 -20.64
N GLY A 156 11.12 -4.73 -19.60
CA GLY A 156 11.14 -3.27 -19.71
C GLY A 156 9.78 -2.61 -19.93
N VAL A 157 8.68 -3.37 -19.98
CA VAL A 157 7.31 -2.86 -20.20
C VAL A 157 6.54 -2.84 -18.87
N ALA A 158 5.97 -1.69 -18.55
CA ALA A 158 5.15 -1.51 -17.36
C ALA A 158 3.73 -2.04 -17.54
N LYS A 159 3.25 -2.85 -16.59
CA LYS A 159 1.88 -3.34 -16.49
C LYS A 159 1.32 -3.01 -15.12
N GLN A 160 0.20 -2.28 -15.06
CA GLN A 160 -0.49 -2.03 -13.80
C GLN A 160 -1.17 -3.32 -13.33
N LEU A 161 -0.96 -3.67 -12.05
CA LEU A 161 -1.56 -4.85 -11.42
C LEU A 161 -2.77 -4.52 -10.55
N SER A 162 -2.81 -3.33 -9.99
CA SER A 162 -3.91 -2.85 -9.16
C SER A 162 -4.88 -1.99 -9.95
N VAL A 163 -6.09 -1.81 -9.42
CA VAL A 163 -7.08 -0.85 -9.91
C VAL A 163 -7.10 0.35 -8.96
N ASP A 164 -7.00 1.55 -9.50
CA ASP A 164 -7.15 2.78 -8.72
C ASP A 164 -8.64 3.06 -8.52
N HIS A 165 -9.05 3.31 -7.29
CA HIS A 165 -10.45 3.53 -6.93
C HIS A 165 -10.75 5.03 -6.84
N GLU A 166 -11.02 5.62 -7.97
CA GLU A 166 -11.38 7.03 -8.08
C GLU A 166 -12.90 7.25 -7.98
N PRO A 167 -13.38 8.31 -7.28
CA PRO A 167 -14.82 8.57 -7.16
C PRO A 167 -15.54 8.70 -8.51
N SER A 168 -14.90 9.26 -9.52
CA SER A 168 -15.46 9.38 -10.88
C SER A 168 -15.75 8.02 -11.52
N MET A 169 -14.88 7.04 -11.30
CA MET A 169 -14.98 5.70 -11.88
C MET A 169 -16.02 4.84 -11.15
N GLU A 170 -16.13 4.99 -9.83
CA GLU A 170 -17.08 4.24 -8.99
C GLU A 170 -18.36 5.03 -8.65
N ARG A 171 -18.65 6.09 -9.39
CA ARG A 171 -19.81 6.96 -9.17
C ARG A 171 -21.12 6.19 -8.99
N LYS A 172 -21.40 5.22 -9.85
CA LYS A 172 -22.63 4.43 -9.78
C LYS A 172 -22.77 3.66 -8.48
N ASP A 173 -21.67 3.08 -8.00
CA ASP A 173 -21.68 2.29 -6.78
C ASP A 173 -21.83 3.17 -5.55
N ILE A 174 -21.22 4.37 -5.55
CA ILE A 174 -21.37 5.38 -4.52
C ILE A 174 -22.84 5.85 -4.46
N GLU A 175 -23.42 6.22 -5.61
CA GLU A 175 -24.79 6.71 -5.73
C GLU A 175 -25.81 5.60 -5.37
N ASN A 176 -25.57 4.33 -5.72
CA ASN A 176 -26.40 3.20 -5.33
C ASN A 176 -26.41 2.96 -3.80
N ARG A 177 -25.35 3.36 -3.11
CA ARG A 177 -25.26 3.34 -1.63
C ARG A 177 -25.85 4.59 -0.97
N GLY A 178 -26.41 5.52 -1.75
CA GLY A 178 -27.06 6.75 -1.26
C GLY A 178 -26.12 7.95 -1.14
N GLY A 179 -24.83 7.82 -1.51
CA GLY A 179 -23.89 8.92 -1.57
C GLY A 179 -23.96 9.71 -2.87
N PHE A 180 -23.05 10.64 -3.05
CA PHE A 180 -22.88 11.40 -4.30
C PHE A 180 -21.42 11.69 -4.60
N VAL A 181 -21.11 11.99 -5.84
CA VAL A 181 -19.76 12.42 -6.26
C VAL A 181 -19.81 13.86 -6.69
N SER A 182 -19.14 14.73 -5.95
CA SER A 182 -18.99 16.15 -6.30
C SER A 182 -17.90 16.37 -7.33
N ASN A 183 -18.10 17.35 -8.20
CA ASN A 183 -17.13 17.85 -9.17
C ASN A 183 -17.10 19.36 -9.09
N PHE A 184 -16.25 19.93 -8.25
CA PHE A 184 -16.09 21.39 -8.20
C PHE A 184 -14.98 21.84 -9.14
N PRO A 185 -15.13 23.00 -9.82
CA PRO A 185 -14.07 23.53 -10.67
C PRO A 185 -12.76 23.73 -9.89
N GLY A 186 -11.67 23.13 -10.38
CA GLY A 186 -10.34 23.23 -9.76
C GLY A 186 -10.08 22.26 -8.62
N ASP A 187 -11.02 21.36 -8.30
CA ASP A 187 -10.85 20.27 -7.34
C ASP A 187 -10.99 18.90 -8.03
N VAL A 188 -10.54 17.84 -7.36
CA VAL A 188 -10.73 16.46 -7.79
C VAL A 188 -12.13 15.97 -7.39
N PRO A 189 -12.69 14.95 -8.09
CA PRO A 189 -13.95 14.32 -7.69
C PRO A 189 -13.88 13.77 -6.27
N ARG A 190 -14.93 14.01 -5.46
CA ARG A 190 -14.97 13.57 -4.05
C ARG A 190 -16.27 12.88 -3.72
N VAL A 191 -16.18 11.81 -2.92
CA VAL A 191 -17.34 11.17 -2.28
C VAL A 191 -17.91 12.13 -1.25
N ASP A 192 -19.20 12.43 -1.35
CA ASP A 192 -19.96 13.36 -0.48
C ASP A 192 -19.28 14.73 -0.28
N GLY A 193 -18.53 15.18 -1.28
CA GLY A 193 -17.78 16.43 -1.22
C GLY A 193 -16.57 16.41 -0.29
N GLN A 194 -16.17 15.25 0.21
CA GLN A 194 -15.13 15.13 1.25
C GLN A 194 -13.91 14.32 0.78
N LEU A 195 -14.07 13.05 0.42
CA LEU A 195 -12.98 12.11 0.20
C LEU A 195 -12.67 11.93 -1.29
N ALA A 196 -11.39 12.07 -1.67
CA ALA A 196 -10.92 11.97 -3.05
C ALA A 196 -10.71 10.53 -3.55
N VAL A 197 -10.95 9.51 -2.71
CA VAL A 197 -10.90 8.10 -3.09
C VAL A 197 -12.27 7.44 -2.91
N ALA A 198 -12.58 6.44 -3.74
CA ALA A 198 -13.86 5.73 -3.71
C ALA A 198 -13.86 4.55 -2.75
N ARG A 199 -12.68 4.07 -2.34
CA ARG A 199 -12.50 2.97 -1.38
C ARG A 199 -11.39 3.31 -0.39
N ALA A 200 -11.64 3.01 0.90
CA ALA A 200 -10.69 3.24 1.98
C ALA A 200 -11.01 2.36 3.19
N PHE A 201 -10.02 2.13 4.03
CA PHE A 201 -10.20 1.66 5.40
C PHE A 201 -10.59 2.82 6.30
N GLY A 202 -11.37 2.55 7.34
CA GLY A 202 -11.78 3.59 8.29
C GLY A 202 -12.90 4.48 7.75
N ASP A 203 -12.75 5.79 7.84
CA ASP A 203 -13.73 6.79 7.38
C ASP A 203 -15.15 6.53 7.85
N LYS A 204 -15.32 6.28 9.15
CA LYS A 204 -16.59 5.84 9.75
C LYS A 204 -17.79 6.70 9.33
N SER A 205 -17.61 8.01 9.20
CA SER A 205 -18.68 8.93 8.82
C SER A 205 -19.13 8.80 7.37
N LEU A 206 -18.29 8.24 6.50
CA LEU A 206 -18.55 8.04 5.07
C LEU A 206 -18.75 6.57 4.71
N LYS A 207 -18.61 5.65 5.68
CA LYS A 207 -18.54 4.21 5.42
C LYS A 207 -19.77 3.63 4.73
N GLU A 208 -20.95 4.20 4.91
CA GLU A 208 -22.15 3.78 4.20
C GLU A 208 -22.02 3.90 2.67
N HIS A 209 -21.20 4.86 2.21
CA HIS A 209 -21.00 5.15 0.79
C HIS A 209 -19.64 4.63 0.25
N LEU A 210 -18.75 4.19 1.14
CA LEU A 210 -17.41 3.69 0.81
C LEU A 210 -17.32 2.16 0.92
N SER A 211 -16.40 1.56 0.17
CA SER A 211 -16.04 0.14 0.29
C SER A 211 -14.62 -0.01 0.81
N SER A 212 -14.37 -1.07 1.55
CA SER A 212 -13.02 -1.58 1.86
C SER A 212 -12.71 -2.90 1.14
N GLU A 213 -13.58 -3.33 0.21
CA GLU A 213 -13.37 -4.52 -0.59
C GLU A 213 -12.27 -4.28 -1.61
N PRO A 214 -11.18 -5.09 -1.60
CA PRO A 214 -10.07 -4.89 -2.52
C PRO A 214 -10.34 -5.53 -3.88
N ASP A 215 -9.80 -4.90 -4.93
CA ASP A 215 -9.49 -5.61 -6.15
C ASP A 215 -8.24 -6.45 -5.96
N VAL A 216 -8.28 -7.72 -6.40
CA VAL A 216 -7.18 -8.66 -6.16
C VAL A 216 -6.74 -9.28 -7.48
N ALA A 217 -5.47 -9.05 -7.84
CA ALA A 217 -4.78 -9.64 -8.97
C ALA A 217 -3.78 -10.71 -8.52
N MET A 218 -3.48 -11.63 -9.42
CA MET A 218 -2.41 -12.62 -9.25
C MET A 218 -1.56 -12.65 -10.51
N GLU A 219 -0.25 -12.73 -10.31
CA GLU A 219 0.74 -12.79 -11.36
C GLU A 219 1.78 -13.87 -11.06
N THR A 220 2.37 -14.44 -12.08
CA THR A 220 3.51 -15.36 -11.95
C THR A 220 4.79 -14.57 -12.18
N ILE A 221 5.76 -14.78 -11.31
CA ILE A 221 7.11 -14.21 -11.45
C ILE A 221 7.94 -15.21 -12.24
N ASP A 222 8.50 -14.76 -13.32
CA ASP A 222 9.33 -15.51 -14.26
C ASP A 222 10.62 -14.75 -14.59
N ASP A 223 11.42 -15.29 -15.50
CA ASP A 223 12.70 -14.71 -15.93
C ASP A 223 12.53 -13.38 -16.68
N ASP A 224 11.32 -13.08 -17.18
CA ASP A 224 10.99 -11.82 -17.85
C ASP A 224 10.64 -10.70 -16.86
N THR A 225 10.52 -11.00 -15.58
CA THR A 225 10.15 -10.04 -14.54
C THR A 225 11.37 -9.23 -14.07
N ASP A 226 11.38 -7.93 -14.32
CA ASP A 226 12.46 -7.03 -13.94
C ASP A 226 12.27 -6.44 -12.54
N CYS A 227 11.07 -5.94 -12.25
CA CYS A 227 10.76 -5.33 -10.95
C CYS A 227 9.27 -5.18 -10.68
N ILE A 228 8.94 -4.93 -9.39
CA ILE A 228 7.63 -4.49 -8.92
C ILE A 228 7.81 -3.15 -8.24
N ILE A 229 6.88 -2.21 -8.48
CA ILE A 229 6.83 -0.89 -7.86
C ILE A 229 5.47 -0.75 -7.18
N LEU A 230 5.46 -0.48 -5.86
CA LEU A 230 4.28 0.01 -5.15
C LEU A 230 4.55 1.46 -4.78
N ALA A 231 3.58 2.34 -4.98
CA ALA A 231 3.71 3.74 -4.54
C ALA A 231 2.36 4.34 -4.17
N SER A 232 2.39 5.37 -3.31
CA SER A 232 1.26 6.25 -3.05
C SER A 232 0.99 7.18 -4.24
N ASP A 233 -0.14 7.86 -4.23
CA ASP A 233 -0.57 8.74 -5.30
C ASP A 233 0.36 9.94 -5.51
N GLY A 234 1.14 10.32 -4.47
CA GLY A 234 2.19 11.34 -4.58
C GLY A 234 3.24 11.04 -5.66
N LEU A 235 3.45 9.77 -6.03
CA LEU A 235 4.23 9.39 -7.20
C LEU A 235 3.37 9.39 -8.47
N TRP A 236 2.21 8.73 -8.44
CA TRP A 236 1.44 8.43 -9.64
C TRP A 236 0.70 9.63 -10.24
N LYS A 237 0.46 10.68 -9.45
CA LYS A 237 -0.06 11.96 -9.93
C LYS A 237 0.90 12.71 -10.86
N VAL A 238 2.20 12.41 -10.80
CA VAL A 238 3.25 13.13 -11.55
C VAL A 238 4.07 12.24 -12.49
N MET A 239 3.89 10.92 -12.43
CA MET A 239 4.58 9.94 -13.28
C MET A 239 3.61 8.87 -13.80
N SER A 240 3.72 8.53 -15.08
CA SER A 240 3.07 7.36 -15.64
C SER A 240 3.80 6.07 -15.21
N ASN A 241 3.12 4.92 -15.36
CA ASN A 241 3.70 3.62 -15.04
C ASN A 241 5.02 3.36 -15.80
N GLN A 242 5.06 3.68 -17.10
CA GLN A 242 6.25 3.48 -17.92
C GLN A 242 7.39 4.42 -17.57
N GLU A 243 7.10 5.70 -17.29
CA GLU A 243 8.12 6.64 -16.83
C GLU A 243 8.77 6.21 -15.51
N ALA A 244 7.98 5.64 -14.57
CA ALA A 244 8.52 5.12 -13.32
C ALA A 244 9.47 3.93 -13.57
N VAL A 245 9.08 3.00 -14.42
CA VAL A 245 9.94 1.87 -14.83
C VAL A 245 11.21 2.36 -15.51
N ASP A 246 11.09 3.26 -16.49
CA ASP A 246 12.23 3.80 -17.24
C ASP A 246 13.22 4.56 -16.35
N ALA A 247 12.72 5.25 -15.33
CA ALA A 247 13.56 6.00 -14.39
C ALA A 247 14.50 5.11 -13.56
N ILE A 248 14.14 3.82 -13.39
CA ILE A 248 14.89 2.88 -12.52
C ILE A 248 15.46 1.66 -13.24
N LYS A 249 15.27 1.52 -14.57
CA LYS A 249 15.68 0.33 -15.33
C LYS A 249 17.17 0.00 -15.21
N ASN A 250 18.04 1.02 -15.15
CA ASN A 250 19.48 0.85 -15.06
C ASN A 250 20.01 0.84 -13.60
N ILE A 251 19.13 0.94 -12.60
CA ILE A 251 19.50 0.96 -11.18
C ILE A 251 19.31 -0.44 -10.60
N LYS A 252 20.42 -1.10 -10.25
CA LYS A 252 20.39 -2.45 -9.68
C LYS A 252 19.93 -2.48 -8.21
N ASP A 253 20.46 -1.56 -7.38
CA ASP A 253 20.10 -1.51 -5.96
C ASP A 253 18.66 -1.01 -5.77
N ALA A 254 17.83 -1.84 -5.14
CA ALA A 254 16.41 -1.57 -4.96
C ALA A 254 16.14 -0.30 -4.11
N LEU A 255 16.98 -0.03 -3.10
CA LEU A 255 16.85 1.20 -2.30
C LEU A 255 17.19 2.45 -3.13
N SER A 256 18.25 2.38 -3.93
CA SER A 256 18.60 3.48 -4.84
C SER A 256 17.51 3.73 -5.88
N ALA A 257 16.84 2.66 -6.36
CA ALA A 257 15.70 2.77 -7.25
C ALA A 257 14.50 3.45 -6.57
N ALA A 258 14.15 3.07 -5.34
CA ALA A 258 13.08 3.72 -4.58
C ALA A 258 13.37 5.20 -4.33
N LYS A 259 14.60 5.55 -3.93
CA LYS A 259 15.03 6.94 -3.78
C LYS A 259 14.93 7.73 -5.07
N ARG A 260 15.36 7.15 -6.20
CA ARG A 260 15.27 7.79 -7.52
C ARG A 260 13.83 8.15 -7.88
N LEU A 261 12.87 7.28 -7.59
CA LEU A 261 11.45 7.54 -7.87
C LEU A 261 10.91 8.69 -7.02
N THR A 262 11.18 8.69 -5.73
CA THR A 262 10.71 9.78 -4.84
C THR A 262 11.37 11.12 -5.18
N GLU A 263 12.66 11.13 -5.51
CA GLU A 263 13.37 12.34 -5.98
C GLU A 263 12.78 12.86 -7.29
N GLU A 264 12.48 11.97 -8.24
CA GLU A 264 11.87 12.35 -9.51
C GLU A 264 10.46 12.95 -9.31
N ALA A 265 9.65 12.36 -8.42
CA ALA A 265 8.34 12.91 -8.08
C ALA A 265 8.43 14.32 -7.48
N LEU A 266 9.41 14.56 -6.59
CA LEU A 266 9.67 15.90 -6.05
C LEU A 266 10.12 16.88 -7.14
N ASN A 267 11.00 16.46 -8.04
CA ASN A 267 11.45 17.26 -9.18
C ASN A 267 10.30 17.66 -10.11
N ARG A 268 9.30 16.76 -10.25
CA ARG A 268 8.06 17.00 -10.99
C ARG A 268 7.02 17.78 -10.18
N ARG A 269 7.41 18.30 -9.02
CA ARG A 269 6.61 19.16 -8.14
C ARG A 269 5.43 18.43 -7.49
N SER A 270 5.54 17.15 -7.19
CA SER A 270 4.60 16.51 -6.27
C SER A 270 4.57 17.31 -4.96
N SER A 271 3.37 17.58 -4.47
CA SER A 271 3.13 18.29 -3.20
C SER A 271 2.65 17.36 -2.10
N ASP A 272 2.34 16.12 -2.44
CA ASP A 272 1.83 15.10 -1.54
C ASP A 272 2.94 14.31 -0.86
N ASP A 273 2.61 13.56 0.18
CA ASP A 273 3.50 12.55 0.74
C ASP A 273 3.81 11.50 -0.34
N ILE A 274 5.05 11.06 -0.41
CA ILE A 274 5.50 10.12 -1.44
C ILE A 274 6.12 8.93 -0.76
N SER A 275 5.53 7.77 -0.93
CA SER A 275 6.10 6.51 -0.49
C SER A 275 6.27 5.56 -1.68
N CYS A 276 7.37 4.83 -1.69
CA CYS A 276 7.69 3.92 -2.77
C CYS A 276 8.39 2.68 -2.24
N VAL A 277 7.94 1.51 -2.67
CA VAL A 277 8.61 0.21 -2.51
C VAL A 277 9.00 -0.32 -3.88
N VAL A 278 10.26 -0.70 -4.04
CA VAL A 278 10.76 -1.36 -5.26
C VAL A 278 11.26 -2.75 -4.89
N VAL A 279 10.77 -3.76 -5.60
CA VAL A 279 11.31 -5.13 -5.55
C VAL A 279 12.01 -5.40 -6.87
N LYS A 280 13.28 -5.77 -6.84
CA LYS A 280 14.10 -6.07 -8.02
C LYS A 280 14.35 -7.57 -8.13
N PHE A 281 14.25 -8.06 -9.36
CA PHE A 281 14.61 -9.43 -9.76
C PHE A 281 15.88 -9.34 -10.62
N HIS A 282 16.95 -10.13 -10.28
CA HIS A 282 18.28 -10.03 -10.89
C HIS A 282 18.69 -11.33 -11.58
#